data_73e134fcb6c63ddd8ae154e151653e13
#
_entry.id   73e134fcb6c63ddd8ae154e151653e13
#
_cell.length_a   1.000
_cell.length_b   1.000
_cell.length_c   1.000
_cell.angle_alpha   90.00
_cell.angle_beta   90.00
_cell.angle_gamma   90.00
#
_symmetry.space_group_name_H-M   'P 1'
#
loop_
_entity.id
_entity.type
_entity.pdbx_description
1 polymer ?
#
loop_
_entity_poly.entity_id
_entity_poly.type
_entity_poly.pdbx_seq_one_letter_code
_entity_poly.pdbx_strand_id
1 'polypeptide(L)'
;MSSNINLLDTDEIPTWIMAWSQLMTQQFDPQHADTLRAQQTIQQLCLSLQQGNSCLTVTAQQAHCLATLVTQANSTQDEQPQAIFPFIYDQYHDLYLYRYWALEQRLAQHIVRLKQQDIEQIDLAQHAHLLQDRYQKAALQMVATQALSLITGGPGTGKTYTLARIIAVLNQANPNIRIAMAAPTGKAAQRMKEALQNSFGDPALKALVTERLQQQETLTLHRLLGMGHQARPRFHARQPLPFDVIVIDEASMLDLQLATFLFDAVPEQCRIILLGDAQQLASVDVGSVLDDLQHIEALADNRVHLQHSRRFKEGALIGKMAKWIQALDSKVSASQAVVQFEQDIVCANVLEKIMLDQDMPDVIQLEYLKADYTHVQLHDYEQKLILGYRTYFDQLAD
;
A
#
# COMPACT_ATOMS: atom_id res chain seq x y z
N MET A 1 -6.90 8.11 -14.08
CA MET A 1 -8.18 8.88 -13.97
C MET A 1 -7.81 10.34 -13.77
N SER A 2 -8.11 11.20 -14.75
CA SER A 2 -7.71 12.61 -14.73
C SER A 2 -8.54 13.36 -13.70
N SER A 3 -7.99 13.58 -12.53
CA SER A 3 -8.52 14.54 -11.58
C SER A 3 -8.27 15.93 -12.17
N ASN A 4 -9.32 16.60 -12.67
CA ASN A 4 -9.29 18.03 -12.90
C ASN A 4 -9.05 18.69 -11.53
N ILE A 5 -7.79 18.99 -11.23
CA ILE A 5 -7.43 19.85 -10.08
C ILE A 5 -7.92 21.24 -10.49
N ASN A 6 -9.09 21.62 -9.95
CA ASN A 6 -9.54 23.00 -9.96
C ASN A 6 -8.41 23.86 -9.37
N LEU A 7 -8.17 25.01 -10.00
CA LEU A 7 -7.25 26.04 -9.54
C LEU A 7 -7.44 26.24 -8.02
N LEU A 8 -6.50 25.69 -7.26
CA LEU A 8 -6.43 25.92 -5.82
C LEU A 8 -6.21 27.43 -5.62
N ASP A 9 -6.92 28.01 -4.67
CA ASP A 9 -6.65 29.37 -4.23
C ASP A 9 -5.17 29.49 -3.85
N THR A 10 -4.51 30.55 -4.29
CA THR A 10 -3.07 30.77 -4.07
C THR A 10 -2.69 30.83 -2.59
N ASP A 11 -3.66 30.99 -1.71
CA ASP A 11 -3.48 31.02 -0.25
C ASP A 11 -3.23 29.63 0.39
N GLU A 12 -3.43 28.53 -0.35
CA GLU A 12 -3.24 27.15 0.13
C GLU A 12 -1.89 26.54 -0.29
N ILE A 13 -1.12 27.19 -1.17
CA ILE A 13 0.17 26.63 -1.63
C ILE A 13 1.25 26.84 -0.58
N PRO A 14 1.90 25.76 -0.09
CA PRO A 14 2.98 25.90 0.88
C PRO A 14 4.12 26.82 0.39
N THR A 15 4.60 27.69 1.26
CA THR A 15 5.62 28.70 0.94
C THR A 15 6.88 28.10 0.31
N TRP A 16 7.29 26.90 0.74
CA TRP A 16 8.45 26.23 0.18
C TRP A 16 8.25 25.80 -1.28
N ILE A 17 7.03 25.41 -1.68
CA ILE A 17 6.70 25.06 -3.09
C ILE A 17 6.82 26.31 -3.95
N MET A 18 6.29 27.44 -3.49
CA MET A 18 6.41 28.71 -4.20
C MET A 18 7.89 29.10 -4.38
N ALA A 19 8.67 29.08 -3.29
CA ALA A 19 10.08 29.41 -3.34
C ALA A 19 10.87 28.48 -4.28
N TRP A 20 10.57 27.16 -4.24
CA TRP A 20 11.22 26.19 -5.10
C TRP A 20 10.88 26.40 -6.58
N SER A 21 9.62 26.64 -6.92
CA SER A 21 9.21 26.93 -8.30
C SER A 21 9.88 28.18 -8.85
N GLN A 22 10.02 29.24 -8.04
CA GLN A 22 10.74 30.44 -8.39
C GLN A 22 12.24 30.19 -8.61
N LEU A 23 12.87 29.42 -7.73
CA LEU A 23 14.28 29.03 -7.83
C LEU A 23 14.54 28.26 -9.15
N MET A 24 13.68 27.29 -9.48
CA MET A 24 13.82 26.50 -10.71
C MET A 24 13.69 27.36 -11.97
N THR A 25 12.86 28.40 -11.94
CA THR A 25 12.61 29.29 -13.09
C THR A 25 13.42 30.60 -13.04
N GLN A 26 14.39 30.73 -12.14
CA GLN A 26 15.15 31.97 -11.97
C GLN A 26 15.90 32.46 -13.23
N GLN A 27 16.20 31.54 -14.18
CA GLN A 27 16.86 31.87 -15.43
C GLN A 27 15.89 32.25 -16.55
N PHE A 28 14.58 32.16 -16.34
CA PHE A 28 13.56 32.52 -17.29
C PHE A 28 13.27 34.03 -17.21
N ASP A 29 12.80 34.60 -18.32
CA ASP A 29 12.35 36.01 -18.30
C ASP A 29 11.15 36.17 -17.35
N PRO A 30 11.26 36.95 -16.25
CA PRO A 30 10.19 37.09 -15.28
C PRO A 30 8.89 37.70 -15.83
N GLN A 31 8.99 38.44 -16.94
CA GLN A 31 7.83 39.11 -17.57
C GLN A 31 7.16 38.23 -18.63
N HIS A 32 7.76 37.09 -19.01
CA HIS A 32 7.17 36.21 -20.00
C HIS A 32 6.04 35.36 -19.39
N ALA A 33 4.91 35.27 -20.10
CA ALA A 33 3.74 34.50 -19.62
C ALA A 33 4.06 33.00 -19.38
N ASP A 34 5.01 32.45 -20.11
CA ASP A 34 5.42 31.04 -19.95
C ASP A 34 6.19 30.79 -18.65
N THR A 35 6.87 31.82 -18.10
CA THR A 35 7.53 31.71 -16.78
C THR A 35 6.51 31.47 -15.67
N LEU A 36 5.41 32.22 -15.68
CA LEU A 36 4.33 32.02 -14.71
C LEU A 36 3.68 30.62 -14.87
N ARG A 37 3.43 30.19 -16.10
CA ARG A 37 2.90 28.86 -16.38
C ARG A 37 3.84 27.76 -15.92
N ALA A 38 5.15 27.91 -16.16
CA ALA A 38 6.16 26.98 -15.69
C ALA A 38 6.14 26.86 -14.16
N GLN A 39 6.09 27.99 -13.44
CA GLN A 39 5.98 28.01 -11.99
C GLN A 39 4.73 27.29 -11.51
N GLN A 40 3.56 27.59 -12.08
CA GLN A 40 2.31 26.94 -11.76
C GLN A 40 2.35 25.44 -12.00
N THR A 41 2.92 24.99 -13.13
CA THR A 41 3.07 23.57 -13.45
C THR A 41 3.96 22.86 -12.44
N ILE A 42 5.08 23.47 -12.04
CA ILE A 42 5.97 22.95 -11.00
C ILE A 42 5.23 22.86 -9.66
N GLN A 43 4.46 23.89 -9.30
CA GLN A 43 3.67 23.88 -8.06
C GLN A 43 2.62 22.78 -8.05
N GLN A 44 1.89 22.59 -9.15
CA GLN A 44 0.92 21.50 -9.31
C GLN A 44 1.57 20.13 -9.19
N LEU A 45 2.73 19.93 -9.81
CA LEU A 45 3.50 18.69 -9.66
C LEU A 45 3.88 18.44 -8.21
N CYS A 46 4.38 19.44 -7.48
CA CYS A 46 4.73 19.28 -6.07
C CYS A 46 3.51 18.95 -5.20
N LEU A 47 2.37 19.55 -5.46
CA LEU A 47 1.12 19.23 -4.76
C LEU A 47 0.65 17.82 -5.06
N SER A 48 0.76 17.37 -6.32
CA SER A 48 0.48 15.98 -6.72
C SER A 48 1.37 14.99 -5.97
N LEU A 49 2.67 15.29 -5.85
CA LEU A 49 3.62 14.47 -5.07
C LEU A 49 3.26 14.42 -3.57
N GLN A 50 2.80 15.53 -2.98
CA GLN A 50 2.31 15.55 -1.59
C GLN A 50 1.04 14.71 -1.39
N GLN A 51 0.25 14.53 -2.44
CA GLN A 51 -0.92 13.65 -2.44
C GLN A 51 -0.56 12.17 -2.66
N GLY A 52 0.73 11.85 -2.80
CA GLY A 52 1.23 10.49 -2.98
C GLY A 52 1.35 10.06 -4.45
N ASN A 53 1.03 10.91 -5.43
CA ASN A 53 1.24 10.59 -6.84
C ASN A 53 2.70 10.72 -7.22
N SER A 54 3.19 9.93 -8.18
CA SER A 54 4.57 10.00 -8.68
C SER A 54 4.74 11.02 -9.83
N CYS A 55 3.64 11.40 -10.47
CA CYS A 55 3.60 12.27 -11.64
C CYS A 55 2.38 13.21 -11.62
N LEU A 56 2.32 14.05 -12.63
CA LEU A 56 1.19 14.92 -12.95
C LEU A 56 0.91 14.87 -14.45
N THR A 57 -0.30 14.54 -14.86
CA THR A 57 -0.70 14.64 -16.27
C THR A 57 -0.83 16.11 -16.66
N VAL A 58 -0.07 16.53 -17.67
CA VAL A 58 0.00 17.91 -18.15
C VAL A 58 -0.23 18.01 -19.65
N THR A 59 -0.64 19.19 -20.12
CA THR A 59 -0.73 19.46 -21.55
C THR A 59 0.67 19.65 -22.16
N ALA A 60 0.79 19.41 -23.47
CA ALA A 60 2.04 19.66 -24.18
C ALA A 60 2.52 21.13 -24.04
N GLN A 61 1.59 22.09 -23.93
CA GLN A 61 1.92 23.48 -23.70
C GLN A 61 2.54 23.73 -22.31
N GLN A 62 2.00 23.09 -21.26
CA GLN A 62 2.58 23.18 -19.91
C GLN A 62 3.98 22.57 -19.86
N ALA A 63 4.19 21.41 -20.50
CA ALA A 63 5.51 20.81 -20.60
C ALA A 63 6.49 21.70 -21.40
N HIS A 64 6.01 22.33 -22.49
CA HIS A 64 6.83 23.24 -23.30
C HIS A 64 7.29 24.48 -22.52
N CYS A 65 6.44 25.01 -21.62
CA CYS A 65 6.80 26.15 -20.78
C CYS A 65 7.97 25.87 -19.83
N LEU A 66 8.26 24.59 -19.52
CA LEU A 66 9.42 24.20 -18.69
C LEU A 66 10.76 24.32 -19.46
N ALA A 67 10.74 24.54 -20.79
CA ALA A 67 11.89 24.82 -21.63
C ALA A 67 13.09 23.87 -21.37
N THR A 68 14.22 24.42 -20.95
CA THR A 68 15.47 23.68 -20.69
C THR A 68 15.44 22.81 -19.42
N LEU A 69 14.38 22.88 -18.63
CA LEU A 69 14.26 22.09 -17.40
C LEU A 69 13.64 20.71 -17.63
N VAL A 70 13.04 20.47 -18.80
CA VAL A 70 12.36 19.23 -19.16
C VAL A 70 13.03 18.51 -20.31
N THR A 71 13.08 17.18 -20.25
CA THR A 71 13.41 16.33 -21.39
C THR A 71 12.28 15.34 -21.65
N GLN A 72 12.16 14.91 -22.92
CA GLN A 72 11.21 13.84 -23.27
C GLN A 72 11.83 12.48 -22.96
N ALA A 73 11.07 11.63 -22.28
CA ALA A 73 11.40 10.22 -22.16
C ALA A 73 11.11 9.54 -23.51
N ASN A 74 12.12 9.16 -24.25
CA ASN A 74 11.95 8.35 -25.44
C ASN A 74 11.64 6.91 -25.02
N SER A 75 10.62 6.31 -25.62
CA SER A 75 10.10 4.97 -25.30
C SER A 75 10.99 3.80 -25.73
N THR A 76 12.16 4.05 -26.27
CA THR A 76 13.11 3.03 -26.75
C THR A 76 14.32 2.98 -25.85
N GLN A 77 14.47 1.93 -25.14
CA GLN A 77 15.61 1.17 -24.54
C GLN A 77 17.01 1.78 -24.51
N ASP A 78 17.21 3.03 -24.88
CA ASP A 78 18.53 3.59 -25.00
C ASP A 78 18.86 4.54 -23.87
N GLU A 79 19.87 4.10 -23.13
CA GLU A 79 20.88 4.87 -22.43
C GLU A 79 20.36 6.04 -21.57
N GLN A 80 20.76 6.03 -20.32
CA GLN A 80 20.63 7.15 -19.39
C GLN A 80 20.80 8.48 -20.16
N PRO A 81 19.88 9.41 -20.03
CA PRO A 81 20.02 10.69 -20.73
C PRO A 81 21.41 11.27 -20.43
N GLN A 82 22.13 11.68 -21.46
CA GLN A 82 23.49 12.24 -21.32
C GLN A 82 23.54 13.48 -20.40
N ALA A 83 22.40 14.10 -20.16
CA ALA A 83 22.21 15.17 -19.19
C ALA A 83 21.02 14.85 -18.29
N ILE A 84 21.18 15.02 -16.97
CA ILE A 84 20.11 14.87 -15.99
C ILE A 84 19.30 16.16 -15.99
N PHE A 85 18.07 16.09 -16.47
CA PHE A 85 17.10 17.18 -16.39
C PHE A 85 16.26 17.02 -15.13
N PRO A 86 15.84 18.12 -14.48
CA PRO A 86 15.00 18.06 -13.28
C PRO A 86 13.65 17.39 -13.51
N PHE A 87 13.09 17.57 -14.72
CA PHE A 87 11.78 17.06 -15.09
C PHE A 87 11.86 16.15 -16.31
N ILE A 88 11.01 15.11 -16.30
CA ILE A 88 10.81 14.19 -17.41
C ILE A 88 9.36 14.28 -17.87
N TYR A 89 9.14 14.41 -19.17
CA TYR A 89 7.82 14.37 -19.80
C TYR A 89 7.74 13.16 -20.72
N ASP A 90 6.76 12.30 -20.51
CA ASP A 90 6.65 11.04 -21.23
C ASP A 90 5.61 11.07 -22.37
N GLN A 91 5.48 9.97 -23.09
CA GLN A 91 4.55 9.80 -24.19
C GLN A 91 3.07 9.76 -23.77
N TYR A 92 2.79 9.55 -22.47
CA TYR A 92 1.45 9.52 -21.89
C TYR A 92 1.00 10.89 -21.40
N HIS A 93 1.82 11.92 -21.63
CA HIS A 93 1.64 13.28 -21.15
C HIS A 93 1.81 13.44 -19.64
N ASP A 94 2.56 12.55 -19.02
CA ASP A 94 2.85 12.63 -17.60
C ASP A 94 4.19 13.32 -17.36
N LEU A 95 4.19 14.26 -16.42
CA LEU A 95 5.35 15.04 -15.99
C LEU A 95 5.81 14.51 -14.65
N TYR A 96 7.09 14.20 -14.57
CA TYR A 96 7.76 13.65 -13.39
C TYR A 96 8.89 14.55 -12.92
N LEU A 97 9.20 14.51 -11.62
CA LEU A 97 10.58 14.72 -11.20
C LEU A 97 11.43 13.53 -11.66
N TYR A 98 12.63 13.81 -12.20
CA TYR A 98 13.58 12.78 -12.66
C TYR A 98 13.75 11.64 -11.66
N ARG A 99 13.84 11.97 -10.37
CA ARG A 99 13.99 11.00 -9.28
C ARG A 99 12.89 9.93 -9.31
N TYR A 100 11.62 10.33 -9.41
CA TYR A 100 10.49 9.40 -9.36
C TYR A 100 10.35 8.62 -10.65
N TRP A 101 10.55 9.27 -11.80
CA TRP A 101 10.61 8.58 -13.07
C TRP A 101 11.68 7.48 -13.10
N ALA A 102 12.90 7.77 -12.63
CA ALA A 102 13.99 6.81 -12.57
C ALA A 102 13.69 5.63 -11.62
N LEU A 103 13.00 5.88 -10.50
CA LEU A 103 12.56 4.83 -9.58
C LEU A 103 11.50 3.94 -10.23
N GLU A 104 10.50 4.49 -10.93
CA GLU A 104 9.48 3.71 -11.64
C GLU A 104 10.09 2.83 -12.74
N GLN A 105 10.97 3.40 -13.57
CA GLN A 105 11.64 2.64 -14.62
C GLN A 105 12.44 1.46 -14.05
N ARG A 106 13.16 1.71 -12.95
CA ARG A 106 13.95 0.67 -12.29
C ARG A 106 13.07 -0.40 -11.67
N LEU A 107 11.99 -0.01 -10.98
CA LEU A 107 11.01 -0.94 -10.42
C LEU A 107 10.37 -1.80 -11.50
N ALA A 108 9.95 -1.19 -12.61
CA ALA A 108 9.35 -1.89 -13.75
C ALA A 108 10.31 -2.93 -14.35
N GLN A 109 11.60 -2.61 -14.50
CA GLN A 109 12.62 -3.56 -14.97
C GLN A 109 12.72 -4.79 -14.04
N HIS A 110 12.70 -4.58 -12.73
CA HIS A 110 12.74 -5.70 -11.77
C HIS A 110 11.47 -6.53 -11.77
N ILE A 111 10.31 -5.90 -11.92
CA ILE A 111 9.02 -6.62 -12.03
C ILE A 111 9.02 -7.50 -13.29
N VAL A 112 9.45 -6.98 -14.44
CA VAL A 112 9.58 -7.74 -15.69
C VAL A 112 10.54 -8.90 -15.51
N ARG A 113 11.72 -8.67 -14.89
CA ARG A 113 12.70 -9.71 -14.58
C ARG A 113 12.07 -10.83 -13.75
N LEU A 114 11.39 -10.51 -12.64
CA LEU A 114 10.79 -11.50 -11.75
C LEU A 114 9.63 -12.25 -12.43
N LYS A 115 8.83 -11.56 -13.25
CA LYS A 115 7.75 -12.20 -14.00
C LYS A 115 8.27 -13.24 -15.00
N GLN A 116 9.41 -12.96 -15.63
CA GLN A 116 10.02 -13.83 -16.64
C GLN A 116 10.96 -14.89 -16.05
N GLN A 117 11.23 -14.80 -14.75
CA GLN A 117 12.17 -15.68 -14.09
C GLN A 117 11.59 -17.07 -13.90
N ASP A 118 12.26 -18.07 -14.43
CA ASP A 118 11.98 -19.48 -14.12
C ASP A 118 12.47 -19.80 -12.71
N ILE A 119 11.61 -20.45 -11.95
CA ILE A 119 11.91 -20.93 -10.59
C ILE A 119 11.59 -22.42 -10.48
N GLU A 120 12.23 -23.09 -9.54
CA GLU A 120 11.91 -24.49 -9.22
C GLU A 120 10.42 -24.60 -8.83
N GLN A 121 9.68 -25.44 -9.55
CA GLN A 121 8.27 -25.65 -9.28
C GLN A 121 8.08 -26.62 -8.13
N ILE A 122 7.08 -26.38 -7.29
CA ILE A 122 6.77 -27.21 -6.13
C ILE A 122 5.54 -28.05 -6.43
N ASP A 123 5.68 -29.38 -6.21
CA ASP A 123 4.55 -30.29 -6.33
C ASP A 123 3.57 -30.10 -5.15
N LEU A 124 2.32 -29.77 -5.47
CA LEU A 124 1.27 -29.52 -4.52
C LEU A 124 0.31 -30.70 -4.31
N ALA A 125 0.54 -31.86 -4.98
CA ALA A 125 -0.38 -32.98 -4.95
C ALA A 125 -0.72 -33.45 -3.53
N GLN A 126 0.28 -33.45 -2.63
CA GLN A 126 0.13 -33.87 -1.24
C GLN A 126 -0.46 -32.77 -0.33
N HIS A 127 -0.56 -31.53 -0.79
CA HIS A 127 -0.87 -30.35 0.04
C HIS A 127 -2.24 -29.73 -0.26
N ALA A 128 -2.97 -30.27 -1.24
CA ALA A 128 -4.26 -29.72 -1.67
C ALA A 128 -5.32 -29.67 -0.53
N HIS A 129 -5.17 -30.51 0.50
CA HIS A 129 -6.05 -30.58 1.66
C HIS A 129 -5.86 -29.46 2.69
N LEU A 130 -4.72 -28.78 2.69
CA LEU A 130 -4.37 -27.74 3.67
C LEU A 130 -5.21 -26.47 3.55
N LEU A 131 -5.78 -26.23 2.39
CA LEU A 131 -6.62 -25.07 2.11
C LEU A 131 -7.95 -25.53 1.53
N GLN A 132 -9.06 -24.96 2.00
CA GLN A 132 -10.40 -25.29 1.51
C GLN A 132 -10.91 -24.27 0.50
N ASP A 133 -10.62 -23.01 0.77
CA ASP A 133 -11.06 -21.90 -0.07
C ASP A 133 -10.34 -21.89 -1.43
N ARG A 134 -11.10 -21.64 -2.51
CA ARG A 134 -10.57 -21.66 -3.87
C ARG A 134 -9.49 -20.61 -4.12
N TYR A 135 -9.64 -19.42 -3.53
CA TYR A 135 -8.69 -18.33 -3.71
C TYR A 135 -7.40 -18.58 -2.92
N GLN A 136 -7.53 -19.18 -1.73
CA GLN A 136 -6.37 -19.60 -0.95
C GLN A 136 -5.58 -20.72 -1.66
N LYS A 137 -6.28 -21.67 -2.31
CA LYS A 137 -5.64 -22.68 -3.16
C LYS A 137 -4.94 -22.07 -4.37
N ALA A 138 -5.58 -21.10 -5.02
CA ALA A 138 -4.98 -20.37 -6.13
C ALA A 138 -3.72 -19.60 -5.70
N ALA A 139 -3.72 -18.99 -4.50
CA ALA A 139 -2.54 -18.32 -3.96
C ALA A 139 -1.39 -19.30 -3.70
N LEU A 140 -1.65 -20.49 -3.15
CA LEU A 140 -0.64 -21.54 -2.98
C LEU A 140 -0.08 -21.99 -4.34
N GLN A 141 -0.95 -22.23 -5.33
CA GLN A 141 -0.54 -22.63 -6.68
C GLN A 141 0.33 -21.55 -7.34
N MET A 142 -0.07 -20.29 -7.22
CA MET A 142 0.69 -19.16 -7.77
C MET A 142 2.10 -19.08 -7.16
N VAL A 143 2.23 -19.16 -5.84
CA VAL A 143 3.55 -19.12 -5.17
C VAL A 143 4.39 -20.34 -5.51
N ALA A 144 3.79 -21.51 -5.76
CA ALA A 144 4.51 -22.72 -6.15
C ALA A 144 5.17 -22.58 -7.53
N THR A 145 4.61 -21.74 -8.42
CA THR A 145 4.99 -21.67 -9.85
C THR A 145 5.57 -20.32 -10.28
N GLN A 146 5.38 -19.23 -9.50
CA GLN A 146 5.75 -17.89 -9.87
C GLN A 146 6.80 -17.28 -8.92
N ALA A 147 7.76 -16.54 -9.47
CA ALA A 147 8.75 -15.83 -8.67
C ALA A 147 8.17 -14.56 -8.01
N LEU A 148 7.20 -13.90 -8.65
CA LEU A 148 6.45 -12.76 -8.11
C LEU A 148 5.02 -13.19 -7.81
N SER A 149 4.55 -12.95 -6.60
CA SER A 149 3.19 -13.29 -6.15
C SER A 149 2.57 -12.15 -5.35
N LEU A 150 1.40 -11.70 -5.78
CA LEU A 150 0.59 -10.67 -5.14
C LEU A 150 -0.65 -11.31 -4.52
N ILE A 151 -0.76 -11.29 -3.19
CA ILE A 151 -1.91 -11.83 -2.46
C ILE A 151 -2.62 -10.67 -1.77
N THR A 152 -3.72 -10.23 -2.34
CA THR A 152 -4.51 -9.13 -1.79
C THR A 152 -5.78 -9.64 -1.12
N GLY A 153 -6.40 -8.81 -0.31
CA GLY A 153 -7.69 -9.11 0.33
C GLY A 153 -7.93 -8.22 1.54
N GLY A 154 -9.20 -7.99 1.82
CA GLY A 154 -9.63 -7.18 2.95
C GLY A 154 -9.28 -7.77 4.32
N PRO A 155 -9.62 -7.07 5.41
CA PRO A 155 -9.41 -7.56 6.76
C PRO A 155 -10.17 -8.87 7.01
N GLY A 156 -9.48 -9.84 7.63
CA GLY A 156 -10.11 -11.12 7.99
C GLY A 156 -10.29 -12.13 6.86
N THR A 157 -9.77 -11.88 5.64
CA THR A 157 -9.84 -12.82 4.51
C THR A 157 -8.88 -14.01 4.65
N GLY A 158 -8.06 -14.02 5.70
CA GLY A 158 -7.16 -15.13 5.99
C GLY A 158 -5.81 -15.03 5.27
N LYS A 159 -5.33 -13.83 4.94
CA LYS A 159 -3.99 -13.62 4.36
C LYS A 159 -2.90 -14.36 5.14
N THR A 160 -2.78 -14.09 6.45
CA THR A 160 -1.76 -14.72 7.30
C THR A 160 -1.97 -16.22 7.48
N TYR A 161 -3.23 -16.68 7.54
CA TYR A 161 -3.58 -18.10 7.56
C TYR A 161 -3.12 -18.82 6.28
N THR A 162 -3.34 -18.19 5.12
CA THR A 162 -2.89 -18.71 3.82
C THR A 162 -1.38 -18.70 3.73
N LEU A 163 -0.74 -17.60 4.15
CA LEU A 163 0.70 -17.47 4.18
C LEU A 163 1.37 -18.56 5.02
N ALA A 164 0.88 -18.84 6.23
CA ALA A 164 1.43 -19.88 7.08
C ALA A 164 1.47 -21.25 6.39
N ARG A 165 0.41 -21.58 5.63
CA ARG A 165 0.34 -22.82 4.86
C ARG A 165 1.27 -22.82 3.66
N ILE A 166 1.37 -21.72 2.96
CA ILE A 166 2.34 -21.54 1.86
C ILE A 166 3.77 -21.77 2.40
N ILE A 167 4.13 -21.08 3.47
CA ILE A 167 5.47 -21.20 4.07
C ILE A 167 5.75 -22.63 4.55
N ALA A 168 4.77 -23.31 5.16
CA ALA A 168 4.92 -24.68 5.60
C ALA A 168 5.16 -25.63 4.43
N VAL A 169 4.46 -25.47 3.32
CA VAL A 169 4.64 -26.26 2.10
C VAL A 169 6.03 -26.01 1.48
N LEU A 170 6.44 -24.74 1.38
CA LEU A 170 7.78 -24.38 0.89
C LEU A 170 8.89 -24.99 1.76
N ASN A 171 8.72 -24.95 3.09
CA ASN A 171 9.69 -25.54 4.03
C ASN A 171 9.74 -27.07 3.96
N GLN A 172 8.62 -27.72 3.69
CA GLN A 172 8.60 -29.17 3.49
C GLN A 172 9.27 -29.57 2.18
N ALA A 173 9.03 -28.85 1.09
CA ALA A 173 9.68 -29.11 -0.20
C ALA A 173 11.19 -28.91 -0.11
N ASN A 174 11.66 -27.91 0.65
CA ASN A 174 13.06 -27.66 0.90
C ASN A 174 13.29 -27.29 2.38
N PRO A 175 13.68 -28.23 3.27
CA PRO A 175 13.90 -27.95 4.69
C PRO A 175 15.01 -26.92 4.97
N ASN A 176 15.90 -26.67 4.02
CA ASN A 176 16.98 -25.69 4.13
C ASN A 176 16.63 -24.32 3.54
N ILE A 177 15.41 -24.14 3.05
CA ILE A 177 14.98 -22.89 2.44
C ILE A 177 15.15 -21.70 3.40
N ARG A 178 15.71 -20.62 2.89
CA ARG A 178 15.95 -19.39 3.66
C ARG A 178 14.81 -18.41 3.37
N ILE A 179 14.02 -18.18 4.38
CA ILE A 179 12.83 -17.33 4.27
C ILE A 179 13.10 -16.03 5.04
N ALA A 180 12.86 -14.88 4.41
CA ALA A 180 12.75 -13.60 5.11
C ALA A 180 11.28 -13.20 5.21
N MET A 181 10.88 -12.70 6.36
CA MET A 181 9.55 -12.17 6.60
C MET A 181 9.67 -10.74 7.11
N ALA A 182 9.03 -9.79 6.42
CA ALA A 182 9.13 -8.39 6.79
C ALA A 182 7.81 -7.64 6.59
N ALA A 183 7.72 -6.46 7.23
CA ALA A 183 6.63 -5.52 7.07
C ALA A 183 7.18 -4.08 7.08
N PRO A 184 6.46 -3.09 6.57
CA PRO A 184 6.90 -1.71 6.54
C PRO A 184 7.15 -1.12 7.95
N THR A 185 6.34 -1.51 8.94
CA THR A 185 6.42 -0.99 10.31
C THR A 185 6.77 -2.07 11.33
N GLY A 186 7.37 -1.67 12.46
CA GLY A 186 7.67 -2.58 13.57
C GLY A 186 6.43 -3.25 14.17
N LYS A 187 5.32 -2.50 14.27
CA LYS A 187 4.04 -3.03 14.77
C LYS A 187 3.46 -4.08 13.83
N ALA A 188 3.52 -3.86 12.51
CA ALA A 188 3.06 -4.83 11.52
C ALA A 188 3.95 -6.09 11.55
N ALA A 189 5.27 -5.96 11.62
CA ALA A 189 6.20 -7.08 11.76
C ALA A 189 5.90 -7.93 13.01
N GLN A 190 5.66 -7.28 14.14
CA GLN A 190 5.32 -7.99 15.39
C GLN A 190 3.97 -8.74 15.26
N ARG A 191 2.93 -8.11 14.71
CA ARG A 191 1.63 -8.76 14.46
C ARG A 191 1.74 -9.95 13.51
N MET A 192 2.53 -9.81 12.45
CA MET A 192 2.82 -10.90 11.51
C MET A 192 3.45 -12.09 12.26
N LYS A 193 4.45 -11.84 13.12
CA LYS A 193 5.09 -12.89 13.94
C LYS A 193 4.08 -13.65 14.79
N GLU A 194 3.30 -12.93 15.59
CA GLU A 194 2.29 -13.51 16.48
C GLU A 194 1.24 -14.34 15.72
N ALA A 195 0.74 -13.80 14.60
CA ALA A 195 -0.27 -14.47 13.78
C ALA A 195 0.28 -15.74 13.10
N LEU A 196 1.54 -15.72 12.66
CA LEU A 196 2.21 -16.90 12.10
C LEU A 196 2.48 -17.95 13.17
N GLN A 197 2.97 -17.58 14.34
CA GLN A 197 3.18 -18.50 15.47
C GLN A 197 1.88 -19.19 15.86
N ASN A 198 0.77 -18.44 15.98
CA ASN A 198 -0.54 -19.01 16.24
C ASN A 198 -0.99 -19.97 15.14
N SER A 199 -0.73 -19.63 13.87
CA SER A 199 -1.10 -20.48 12.73
C SER A 199 -0.26 -21.75 12.64
N PHE A 200 1.02 -21.71 12.99
CA PHE A 200 1.92 -22.88 13.03
C PHE A 200 1.55 -23.84 14.16
N GLY A 201 0.82 -23.40 15.19
CA GLY A 201 0.21 -24.25 16.21
C GLY A 201 -0.92 -25.15 15.71
N ASP A 202 -1.43 -24.93 14.49
CA ASP A 202 -2.46 -25.76 13.86
C ASP A 202 -1.96 -27.21 13.70
N PRO A 203 -2.71 -28.22 14.21
CA PRO A 203 -2.34 -29.63 14.04
C PRO A 203 -2.08 -30.04 12.60
N ALA A 204 -2.77 -29.43 11.62
CA ALA A 204 -2.58 -29.69 10.21
C ALA A 204 -1.19 -29.28 9.68
N LEU A 205 -0.53 -28.34 10.34
CA LEU A 205 0.79 -27.85 9.95
C LEU A 205 1.94 -28.47 10.78
N LYS A 206 1.62 -29.14 11.88
CA LYS A 206 2.63 -29.62 12.86
C LYS A 206 3.72 -30.51 12.24
N ALA A 207 3.36 -31.30 11.23
CA ALA A 207 4.30 -32.18 10.52
C ALA A 207 5.13 -31.45 9.45
N LEU A 208 4.72 -30.23 9.05
CA LEU A 208 5.33 -29.46 7.97
C LEU A 208 6.25 -28.33 8.48
N VAL A 209 6.10 -27.98 9.76
CA VAL A 209 6.76 -26.81 10.36
C VAL A 209 7.94 -27.29 11.20
N THR A 210 9.15 -26.86 10.84
CA THR A 210 10.38 -27.12 11.60
C THR A 210 10.52 -26.14 12.76
N GLU A 211 11.29 -26.50 13.80
CA GLU A 211 11.63 -25.59 14.91
C GLU A 211 12.27 -24.29 14.41
N ARG A 212 13.12 -24.38 13.39
CA ARG A 212 13.75 -23.23 12.74
C ARG A 212 12.68 -22.27 12.19
N LEU A 213 11.63 -22.79 11.54
CA LEU A 213 10.55 -21.97 11.00
C LEU A 213 9.70 -21.35 12.11
N GLN A 214 9.45 -22.07 13.21
CA GLN A 214 8.73 -21.54 14.38
C GLN A 214 9.47 -20.37 15.04
N GLN A 215 10.80 -20.42 15.04
CA GLN A 215 11.67 -19.40 15.62
C GLN A 215 12.01 -18.26 14.66
N GLN A 216 11.48 -18.31 13.42
CA GLN A 216 11.77 -17.31 12.40
C GLN A 216 11.37 -15.91 12.88
N GLU A 217 12.33 -14.99 12.81
CA GLU A 217 12.08 -13.58 13.13
C GLU A 217 11.41 -12.87 11.96
N THR A 218 10.56 -11.90 12.32
CA THR A 218 10.02 -10.93 11.38
C THR A 218 10.74 -9.60 11.55
N LEU A 219 11.04 -8.94 10.46
CA LEU A 219 11.83 -7.71 10.42
C LEU A 219 10.99 -6.54 9.92
N THR A 220 11.44 -5.31 10.17
CA THR A 220 11.00 -4.20 9.34
C THR A 220 11.73 -4.23 8.00
N LEU A 221 11.12 -3.71 6.94
CA LEU A 221 11.77 -3.60 5.63
C LEU A 221 13.11 -2.88 5.70
N HIS A 222 13.18 -1.82 6.49
CA HIS A 222 14.43 -1.09 6.72
C HIS A 222 15.54 -1.99 7.30
N ARG A 223 15.19 -2.83 8.28
CA ARG A 223 16.15 -3.80 8.84
C ARG A 223 16.50 -4.89 7.86
N LEU A 224 15.54 -5.40 7.10
CA LEU A 224 15.78 -6.41 6.05
C LEU A 224 16.77 -5.89 5.01
N LEU A 225 16.59 -4.65 4.55
CA LEU A 225 17.47 -4.01 3.57
C LEU A 225 18.80 -3.52 4.18
N GLY A 226 18.97 -3.64 5.50
CA GLY A 226 20.16 -3.15 6.19
C GLY A 226 20.30 -1.62 6.11
N MET A 227 19.19 -0.90 6.10
CA MET A 227 19.18 0.56 6.08
C MET A 227 19.53 1.11 7.45
N GLY A 228 20.61 1.89 7.52
CA GLY A 228 21.05 2.62 8.70
C GLY A 228 20.67 4.10 8.64
N HIS A 229 21.32 4.93 9.43
CA HIS A 229 21.08 6.39 9.49
C HIS A 229 21.24 7.13 8.15
N GLN A 230 21.95 6.55 7.18
CA GLN A 230 22.18 7.18 5.87
C GLN A 230 21.04 6.94 4.86
N ALA A 231 19.94 6.31 5.25
CA ALA A 231 18.78 5.98 4.42
C ALA A 231 19.13 5.24 3.09
N ARG A 232 20.32 4.66 2.99
CA ARG A 232 20.74 3.85 1.85
C ARG A 232 20.71 2.36 2.22
N PRO A 233 20.16 1.49 1.37
CA PRO A 233 20.15 0.07 1.64
C PRO A 233 21.57 -0.52 1.52
N ARG A 234 21.88 -1.46 2.41
CA ARG A 234 23.09 -2.29 2.31
C ARG A 234 22.94 -3.33 1.21
N PHE A 235 21.72 -3.91 1.09
CA PHE A 235 21.40 -4.89 0.08
C PHE A 235 20.82 -4.22 -1.16
N HIS A 236 21.31 -4.61 -2.32
CA HIS A 236 20.99 -4.07 -3.64
C HIS A 236 21.43 -5.06 -4.73
N ALA A 237 21.26 -4.76 -6.02
CA ALA A 237 21.54 -5.69 -7.12
C ALA A 237 22.95 -6.30 -7.10
N ARG A 238 23.98 -5.56 -6.64
CA ARG A 238 25.35 -6.09 -6.53
C ARG A 238 25.63 -6.87 -5.25
N GLN A 239 24.79 -6.73 -4.25
CA GLN A 239 24.83 -7.44 -2.97
C GLN A 239 23.41 -7.82 -2.57
N PRO A 240 22.81 -8.83 -3.22
CA PRO A 240 21.42 -9.20 -3.00
C PRO A 240 21.18 -9.80 -1.61
N LEU A 241 19.92 -9.86 -1.23
CA LEU A 241 19.47 -10.48 0.00
C LEU A 241 19.77 -11.99 -0.02
N PRO A 242 20.27 -12.58 1.08
CA PRO A 242 20.67 -14.00 1.12
C PRO A 242 19.46 -14.91 1.39
N PHE A 243 18.33 -14.73 0.71
CA PHE A 243 17.10 -15.47 0.94
C PHE A 243 16.56 -16.08 -0.36
N ASP A 244 15.91 -17.23 -0.21
CA ASP A 244 15.26 -17.96 -1.30
C ASP A 244 13.78 -17.58 -1.43
N VAL A 245 13.20 -17.09 -0.33
CA VAL A 245 11.83 -16.55 -0.27
C VAL A 245 11.82 -15.28 0.56
N ILE A 246 11.19 -14.24 0.03
CA ILE A 246 10.98 -12.96 0.71
C ILE A 246 9.48 -12.70 0.79
N VAL A 247 8.97 -12.53 1.99
CA VAL A 247 7.56 -12.24 2.27
C VAL A 247 7.44 -10.85 2.86
N ILE A 248 6.58 -10.05 2.25
CA ILE A 248 6.26 -8.70 2.72
C ILE A 248 4.78 -8.65 3.07
N ASP A 249 4.47 -8.42 4.34
CA ASP A 249 3.10 -8.17 4.79
C ASP A 249 2.84 -6.67 4.87
N GLU A 250 1.57 -6.26 4.83
CA GLU A 250 1.11 -4.87 4.76
C GLU A 250 1.76 -4.09 3.61
N ALA A 251 1.91 -4.74 2.45
CA ALA A 251 2.57 -4.16 1.27
C ALA A 251 1.82 -2.96 0.67
N SER A 252 0.58 -2.67 1.06
CA SER A 252 -0.13 -1.42 0.75
C SER A 252 0.58 -0.16 1.25
N MET A 253 1.44 -0.30 2.28
CA MET A 253 2.24 0.80 2.83
C MET A 253 3.60 0.98 2.16
N LEU A 254 3.89 0.23 1.08
CA LEU A 254 5.12 0.38 0.31
C LEU A 254 5.04 1.61 -0.59
N ASP A 255 5.91 2.58 -0.33
CA ASP A 255 6.18 3.67 -1.25
C ASP A 255 7.07 3.22 -2.43
N LEU A 256 7.14 4.05 -3.46
CA LEU A 256 7.90 3.78 -4.67
C LEU A 256 9.41 3.58 -4.40
N GLN A 257 10.00 4.36 -3.50
CA GLN A 257 11.42 4.28 -3.21
C GLN A 257 11.76 2.99 -2.46
N LEU A 258 11.00 2.68 -1.40
CA LEU A 258 11.23 1.48 -0.58
C LEU A 258 10.96 0.21 -1.39
N ALA A 259 9.92 0.22 -2.23
CA ALA A 259 9.64 -0.87 -3.15
C ALA A 259 10.80 -1.06 -4.15
N THR A 260 11.28 0.02 -4.78
CA THR A 260 12.41 -0.07 -5.71
C THR A 260 13.65 -0.65 -5.03
N PHE A 261 13.97 -0.22 -3.81
CA PHE A 261 15.11 -0.77 -3.05
C PHE A 261 14.92 -2.25 -2.71
N LEU A 262 13.70 -2.65 -2.35
CA LEU A 262 13.39 -4.05 -2.09
C LEU A 262 13.59 -4.92 -3.34
N PHE A 263 12.96 -4.54 -4.45
CA PHE A 263 13.03 -5.31 -5.69
C PHE A 263 14.44 -5.37 -6.29
N ASP A 264 15.23 -4.31 -6.09
CA ASP A 264 16.64 -4.26 -6.44
C ASP A 264 17.48 -5.28 -5.67
N ALA A 265 17.11 -5.52 -4.42
CA ALA A 265 17.82 -6.44 -3.53
C ALA A 265 17.36 -7.91 -3.67
N VAL A 266 16.29 -8.20 -4.41
CA VAL A 266 15.79 -9.58 -4.63
C VAL A 266 16.75 -10.34 -5.54
N PRO A 267 17.34 -11.48 -5.07
CA PRO A 267 18.26 -12.28 -5.87
C PRO A 267 17.55 -13.04 -6.99
N GLU A 268 18.35 -13.60 -7.89
CA GLU A 268 17.87 -14.59 -8.86
C GLU A 268 17.36 -15.84 -8.14
N GLN A 269 16.40 -16.54 -8.73
CA GLN A 269 15.74 -17.74 -8.20
C GLN A 269 14.96 -17.53 -6.88
N CYS A 270 14.81 -16.30 -6.44
CA CYS A 270 14.05 -15.96 -5.24
C CYS A 270 12.56 -15.79 -5.54
N ARG A 271 11.70 -16.27 -4.64
CA ARG A 271 10.28 -15.94 -4.62
C ARG A 271 10.04 -14.69 -3.79
N ILE A 272 9.33 -13.73 -4.33
CA ILE A 272 8.84 -12.59 -3.56
C ILE A 272 7.31 -12.66 -3.47
N ILE A 273 6.79 -12.57 -2.26
CA ILE A 273 5.36 -12.65 -1.94
C ILE A 273 4.98 -11.34 -1.27
N LEU A 274 4.13 -10.56 -1.91
CA LEU A 274 3.56 -9.34 -1.36
C LEU A 274 2.14 -9.62 -0.86
N LEU A 275 1.89 -9.36 0.43
CA LEU A 275 0.56 -9.44 1.02
C LEU A 275 0.10 -8.05 1.42
N GLY A 276 -1.15 -7.73 1.16
CA GLY A 276 -1.71 -6.44 1.57
C GLY A 276 -3.19 -6.31 1.22
N ASP A 277 -3.68 -5.14 1.49
CA ASP A 277 -5.04 -4.74 1.14
C ASP A 277 -4.94 -3.43 0.36
N ALA A 278 -5.07 -3.51 -0.96
CA ALA A 278 -4.93 -2.35 -1.83
C ALA A 278 -6.01 -1.26 -1.60
N GLN A 279 -7.08 -1.59 -0.87
CA GLN A 279 -8.13 -0.63 -0.50
C GLN A 279 -7.85 0.04 0.87
N GLN A 280 -6.80 -0.37 1.58
CA GLN A 280 -6.34 0.34 2.78
C GLN A 280 -5.56 1.61 2.40
N LEU A 281 -5.34 2.46 3.39
CA LEU A 281 -4.54 3.67 3.23
C LEU A 281 -3.21 3.33 2.55
N ALA A 282 -2.93 4.04 1.47
CA ALA A 282 -1.67 3.97 0.76
C ALA A 282 -0.51 4.44 1.66
N SER A 283 0.70 4.31 1.16
CA SER A 283 1.91 4.86 1.79
C SER A 283 1.77 6.38 2.02
N VAL A 284 2.45 6.88 3.03
CA VAL A 284 2.54 8.33 3.29
C VAL A 284 3.43 9.01 2.26
N ASP A 285 4.45 8.30 1.79
CA ASP A 285 5.36 8.76 0.75
C ASP A 285 4.82 8.43 -0.65
N VAL A 286 5.48 8.98 -1.68
CA VAL A 286 5.06 8.90 -3.08
C VAL A 286 4.99 7.46 -3.58
N GLY A 287 3.86 7.11 -4.19
CA GLY A 287 3.60 5.85 -4.89
C GLY A 287 2.76 4.84 -4.11
N SER A 288 1.77 4.25 -4.78
CA SER A 288 0.89 3.19 -4.27
C SER A 288 1.20 1.87 -4.97
N VAL A 289 2.42 1.37 -4.78
CA VAL A 289 3.00 0.28 -5.58
C VAL A 289 2.13 -0.97 -5.62
N LEU A 290 1.57 -1.42 -4.49
CA LEU A 290 0.71 -2.62 -4.48
C LEU A 290 -0.58 -2.40 -5.26
N ASP A 291 -1.18 -1.20 -5.17
CA ASP A 291 -2.38 -0.84 -5.90
C ASP A 291 -2.12 -0.79 -7.41
N ASP A 292 -1.03 -0.16 -7.82
CA ASP A 292 -0.62 -0.11 -9.21
C ASP A 292 -0.36 -1.51 -9.79
N LEU A 293 0.40 -2.36 -9.08
CA LEU A 293 0.72 -3.71 -9.52
C LEU A 293 -0.52 -4.60 -9.70
N GLN A 294 -1.55 -4.43 -8.87
CA GLN A 294 -2.77 -5.23 -9.01
C GLN A 294 -3.61 -4.85 -10.23
N HIS A 295 -3.41 -3.66 -10.81
CA HIS A 295 -4.13 -3.21 -11.99
C HIS A 295 -3.41 -3.50 -13.31
N ILE A 296 -2.15 -3.92 -13.28
CA ILE A 296 -1.40 -4.30 -14.47
C ILE A 296 -1.92 -5.62 -15.01
N GLU A 297 -2.51 -5.61 -16.22
CA GLU A 297 -3.08 -6.80 -16.85
C GLU A 297 -2.01 -7.89 -17.09
N ALA A 298 -0.82 -7.49 -17.46
CA ALA A 298 0.30 -8.41 -17.65
C ALA A 298 0.68 -9.21 -16.38
N LEU A 299 0.25 -8.80 -15.19
CA LEU A 299 0.44 -9.50 -13.91
C LEU A 299 -0.79 -10.29 -13.46
N ALA A 300 -1.76 -10.54 -14.35
CA ALA A 300 -2.99 -11.25 -13.99
C ALA A 300 -2.72 -12.63 -13.34
N ASP A 301 -1.73 -13.37 -13.86
CA ASP A 301 -1.34 -14.69 -13.34
C ASP A 301 -0.49 -14.61 -12.05
N ASN A 302 0.00 -13.42 -11.72
CA ASN A 302 0.84 -13.16 -10.54
C ASN A 302 0.03 -12.58 -9.37
N ARG A 303 -1.30 -12.53 -9.46
CA ARG A 303 -2.16 -11.94 -8.43
C ARG A 303 -3.34 -12.82 -8.07
N VAL A 304 -3.65 -12.85 -6.77
CA VAL A 304 -4.85 -13.49 -6.24
C VAL A 304 -5.48 -12.57 -5.20
N HIS A 305 -6.79 -12.34 -5.34
CA HIS A 305 -7.56 -11.58 -4.37
C HIS A 305 -8.41 -12.49 -3.50
N LEU A 306 -8.15 -12.54 -2.18
CA LEU A 306 -8.90 -13.31 -1.21
C LEU A 306 -10.23 -12.62 -0.89
N GLN A 307 -11.35 -13.25 -1.20
CA GLN A 307 -12.68 -12.62 -1.12
C GLN A 307 -13.43 -12.89 0.18
N HIS A 308 -13.26 -14.09 0.78
CA HIS A 308 -14.07 -14.50 1.92
C HIS A 308 -13.50 -14.02 3.25
N SER A 309 -14.11 -12.98 3.82
CA SER A 309 -13.76 -12.55 5.19
C SER A 309 -14.42 -13.46 6.23
N ARG A 310 -13.62 -13.96 7.18
CA ARG A 310 -14.11 -14.72 8.35
C ARG A 310 -14.22 -13.86 9.61
N ARG A 311 -13.79 -12.61 9.54
CA ARG A 311 -13.74 -11.71 10.71
C ARG A 311 -15.10 -11.18 11.10
N PHE A 312 -15.98 -11.01 10.15
CA PHE A 312 -17.34 -10.51 10.38
C PHE A 312 -18.33 -11.61 10.06
N LYS A 313 -19.32 -11.81 10.95
CA LYS A 313 -20.45 -12.67 10.63
C LYS A 313 -21.12 -12.15 9.37
N GLU A 314 -21.58 -13.07 8.51
CA GLU A 314 -22.28 -12.72 7.29
C GLU A 314 -23.49 -11.84 7.64
N GLY A 315 -23.56 -10.62 7.10
CA GLY A 315 -24.61 -9.64 7.42
C GLY A 315 -24.32 -8.66 8.55
N ALA A 316 -23.19 -8.78 9.27
CA ALA A 316 -22.81 -7.84 10.31
C ALA A 316 -22.71 -6.40 9.78
N LEU A 317 -23.22 -5.41 10.53
CA LEU A 317 -23.28 -4.01 10.12
C LEU A 317 -21.89 -3.42 9.82
N ILE A 318 -20.85 -3.80 10.55
CA ILE A 318 -19.49 -3.37 10.30
C ILE A 318 -19.00 -3.83 8.91
N GLY A 319 -19.40 -5.03 8.47
CA GLY A 319 -19.10 -5.52 7.13
C GLY A 319 -19.90 -4.79 6.04
N LYS A 320 -21.15 -4.41 6.33
CA LYS A 320 -21.96 -3.58 5.42
C LYS A 320 -21.37 -2.18 5.29
N MET A 321 -20.93 -1.57 6.39
CA MET A 321 -20.28 -0.27 6.42
C MET A 321 -18.98 -0.28 5.60
N ALA A 322 -18.15 -1.29 5.78
CA ALA A 322 -16.91 -1.44 5.01
C ALA A 322 -17.18 -1.54 3.49
N LYS A 323 -18.17 -2.35 3.09
CA LYS A 323 -18.59 -2.47 1.69
C LYS A 323 -19.18 -1.16 1.15
N TRP A 324 -19.95 -0.44 1.96
CA TRP A 324 -20.52 0.84 1.59
C TRP A 324 -19.42 1.88 1.35
N ILE A 325 -18.40 1.98 2.23
CA ILE A 325 -17.26 2.88 2.05
C ILE A 325 -16.49 2.52 0.76
N GLN A 326 -16.27 1.23 0.49
CA GLN A 326 -15.59 0.75 -0.72
C GLN A 326 -16.36 1.04 -2.01
N ALA A 327 -17.69 1.07 -1.94
CA ALA A 327 -18.56 1.33 -3.09
C ALA A 327 -18.79 2.83 -3.35
N LEU A 328 -18.33 3.73 -2.47
CA LEU A 328 -18.44 5.17 -2.67
C LEU A 328 -17.64 5.60 -3.92
N ASP A 329 -18.37 6.03 -4.96
CA ASP A 329 -17.75 6.64 -6.13
C ASP A 329 -17.34 8.09 -5.79
N SER A 330 -16.18 8.50 -6.26
CA SER A 330 -15.69 9.88 -6.17
C SER A 330 -16.63 10.93 -6.80
N LYS A 331 -17.59 10.46 -7.60
CA LYS A 331 -18.63 11.31 -8.24
C LYS A 331 -19.83 11.56 -7.34
N VAL A 332 -19.99 10.83 -6.24
CA VAL A 332 -21.09 11.01 -5.30
C VAL A 332 -20.81 12.25 -4.45
N SER A 333 -21.73 13.21 -4.42
CA SER A 333 -21.58 14.39 -3.55
C SER A 333 -21.65 13.99 -2.07
N ALA A 334 -20.98 14.76 -1.21
CA ALA A 334 -21.01 14.53 0.23
C ALA A 334 -22.44 14.42 0.80
N SER A 335 -23.37 15.26 0.32
CA SER A 335 -24.76 15.22 0.75
C SER A 335 -25.48 13.93 0.33
N GLN A 336 -25.22 13.41 -0.86
CA GLN A 336 -25.77 12.15 -1.33
C GLN A 336 -25.20 10.96 -0.55
N ALA A 337 -23.89 10.98 -0.27
CA ALA A 337 -23.24 9.96 0.54
C ALA A 337 -23.83 9.88 1.94
N VAL A 338 -24.10 11.03 2.58
CA VAL A 338 -24.76 11.09 3.91
C VAL A 338 -26.15 10.47 3.86
N VAL A 339 -26.98 10.83 2.87
CA VAL A 339 -28.33 10.27 2.73
C VAL A 339 -28.30 8.75 2.53
N GLN A 340 -27.40 8.26 1.68
CA GLN A 340 -27.22 6.80 1.50
C GLN A 340 -26.76 6.12 2.80
N PHE A 341 -25.82 6.74 3.52
CA PHE A 341 -25.35 6.22 4.80
C PHE A 341 -26.48 6.12 5.82
N GLU A 342 -27.31 7.15 5.94
CA GLU A 342 -28.49 7.15 6.82
C GLU A 342 -29.48 6.05 6.48
N GLN A 343 -29.74 5.81 5.21
CA GLN A 343 -30.71 4.82 4.74
C GLN A 343 -30.21 3.38 4.89
N ASP A 344 -28.95 3.14 4.54
CA ASP A 344 -28.43 1.78 4.37
C ASP A 344 -27.70 1.23 5.61
N ILE A 345 -27.14 2.13 6.42
CA ILE A 345 -26.21 1.77 7.49
C ILE A 345 -26.70 2.14 8.87
N VAL A 346 -27.26 3.35 9.04
CA VAL A 346 -27.61 3.88 10.37
C VAL A 346 -28.80 3.15 10.97
N CYS A 347 -28.66 2.70 12.22
CA CYS A 347 -29.72 2.04 12.98
C CYS A 347 -30.52 3.04 13.85
N ALA A 348 -29.88 4.13 14.31
CA ALA A 348 -30.47 5.16 15.14
C ALA A 348 -29.74 6.51 14.92
N ASN A 349 -30.49 7.60 14.94
CA ASN A 349 -29.97 8.97 14.71
C ASN A 349 -29.64 9.71 16.02
N VAL A 350 -29.74 9.03 17.16
CA VAL A 350 -29.42 9.59 18.48
C VAL A 350 -28.46 8.63 19.19
N LEU A 351 -27.42 9.18 19.81
CA LEU A 351 -26.48 8.40 20.58
C LEU A 351 -27.11 8.03 21.91
N GLU A 352 -27.66 6.83 22.01
CA GLU A 352 -28.06 6.25 23.28
C GLU A 352 -26.86 5.62 23.98
N LYS A 353 -26.91 5.58 25.32
CA LYS A 353 -25.87 4.90 26.11
C LYS A 353 -25.94 3.41 25.85
N ILE A 354 -24.99 2.90 25.06
CA ILE A 354 -24.82 1.48 24.83
C ILE A 354 -24.08 0.91 26.05
N MET A 355 -24.70 -0.02 26.74
CA MET A 355 -24.03 -0.78 27.82
C MET A 355 -23.05 -1.74 27.15
N LEU A 356 -21.75 -1.58 27.47
CA LEU A 356 -20.69 -2.49 27.06
C LEU A 356 -20.79 -3.75 27.88
N ASP A 357 -21.52 -4.74 27.38
CA ASP A 357 -21.68 -6.03 27.99
C ASP A 357 -21.29 -7.12 26.93
N GLN A 358 -21.27 -8.41 27.31
CA GLN A 358 -20.83 -9.49 26.42
C GLN A 358 -21.68 -9.66 25.15
N ASP A 359 -22.91 -9.16 25.19
CA ASP A 359 -23.86 -9.18 24.08
C ASP A 359 -24.06 -7.80 23.45
N MET A 360 -22.98 -7.11 23.12
CA MET A 360 -23.07 -5.82 22.44
C MET A 360 -23.92 -5.91 21.17
N PRO A 361 -24.96 -5.07 21.03
CA PRO A 361 -25.78 -5.07 19.83
C PRO A 361 -24.95 -4.61 18.63
N ASP A 362 -25.16 -5.28 17.47
CA ASP A 362 -24.59 -4.86 16.19
C ASP A 362 -25.38 -3.64 15.68
N VAL A 363 -24.99 -2.46 16.14
CA VAL A 363 -25.67 -1.18 15.80
C VAL A 363 -24.66 -0.13 15.36
N ILE A 364 -25.10 0.73 14.45
CA ILE A 364 -24.38 1.94 14.04
C ILE A 364 -25.32 3.12 14.32
N GLN A 365 -24.80 4.10 15.06
CA GLN A 365 -25.52 5.30 15.43
C GLN A 365 -24.86 6.52 14.81
N LEU A 366 -25.68 7.50 14.40
CA LEU A 366 -25.23 8.77 13.86
C LEU A 366 -25.71 9.91 14.76
N GLU A 367 -24.79 10.74 15.21
CA GLU A 367 -25.07 11.95 15.95
C GLU A 367 -24.73 13.18 15.08
N TYR A 368 -25.72 14.03 14.84
CA TYR A 368 -25.52 15.28 14.11
C TYR A 368 -24.97 16.36 15.02
N LEU A 369 -23.82 16.91 14.62
CA LEU A 369 -23.25 18.08 15.28
C LEU A 369 -23.70 19.34 14.52
N LYS A 370 -24.14 20.38 15.24
CA LYS A 370 -24.46 21.67 14.62
C LYS A 370 -23.18 22.31 14.10
N ALA A 371 -23.31 23.09 13.01
CA ALA A 371 -22.16 23.76 12.37
C ALA A 371 -21.37 24.67 13.33
N ASP A 372 -22.07 25.28 14.31
CA ASP A 372 -21.45 26.09 15.36
C ASP A 372 -21.10 25.18 16.54
N TYR A 373 -19.91 24.59 16.49
CA TYR A 373 -19.37 23.75 17.55
C TYR A 373 -19.13 24.60 18.80
N THR A 374 -20.06 24.53 19.76
CA THR A 374 -19.91 25.26 21.02
C THR A 374 -18.99 24.46 21.98
N HIS A 375 -18.32 25.17 22.88
CA HIS A 375 -17.49 24.54 23.94
C HIS A 375 -18.29 23.52 24.78
N VAL A 376 -19.58 23.69 24.94
CA VAL A 376 -20.47 22.77 25.66
C VAL A 376 -20.59 21.46 24.90
N GLN A 377 -20.80 21.48 23.57
CA GLN A 377 -20.90 20.27 22.74
C GLN A 377 -19.58 19.51 22.66
N LEU A 378 -18.45 20.22 22.63
CA LEU A 378 -17.13 19.60 22.70
C LEU A 378 -16.94 18.87 24.03
N HIS A 379 -17.33 19.51 25.14
CA HIS A 379 -17.25 18.90 26.47
C HIS A 379 -18.13 17.63 26.58
N ASP A 380 -19.37 17.68 26.09
CA ASP A 380 -20.26 16.52 26.05
C ASP A 380 -19.67 15.37 25.22
N TYR A 381 -19.06 15.68 24.07
CA TYR A 381 -18.38 14.69 23.23
C TYR A 381 -17.18 14.08 23.96
N GLU A 382 -16.34 14.89 24.60
CA GLU A 382 -15.20 14.43 25.42
C GLU A 382 -15.66 13.51 26.55
N GLN A 383 -16.75 13.85 27.24
CA GLN A 383 -17.33 13.00 28.30
C GLN A 383 -17.82 11.65 27.74
N LYS A 384 -18.44 11.63 26.57
CA LYS A 384 -18.86 10.39 25.90
C LYS A 384 -17.66 9.51 25.56
N LEU A 385 -16.56 10.11 25.04
CA LEU A 385 -15.32 9.38 24.78
C LEU A 385 -14.71 8.79 26.05
N ILE A 386 -14.62 9.58 27.12
CA ILE A 386 -14.09 9.14 28.41
C ILE A 386 -14.92 7.97 28.96
N LEU A 387 -16.24 8.05 28.90
CA LEU A 387 -17.14 6.97 29.33
C LEU A 387 -16.93 5.69 28.49
N GLY A 388 -16.76 5.83 27.18
CA GLY A 388 -16.50 4.70 26.28
C GLY A 388 -15.17 3.99 26.57
N TYR A 389 -14.15 4.74 27.00
CA TYR A 389 -12.84 4.18 27.35
C TYR A 389 -12.67 3.78 28.81
N ARG A 390 -13.63 4.10 29.69
CA ARG A 390 -13.52 3.88 31.12
C ARG A 390 -13.25 2.41 31.49
N THR A 391 -13.97 1.49 30.87
CA THR A 391 -13.78 0.03 31.09
C THR A 391 -12.37 -0.42 30.69
N TYR A 392 -11.81 0.16 29.64
CA TYR A 392 -10.43 -0.12 29.21
C TYR A 392 -9.40 0.40 30.21
N PHE A 393 -9.60 1.60 30.75
CA PHE A 393 -8.70 2.17 31.76
C PHE A 393 -8.82 1.44 33.11
N ASP A 394 -10.00 1.03 33.50
CA ASP A 394 -10.22 0.26 34.71
C ASP A 394 -9.50 -1.10 34.65
N GLN A 395 -9.48 -1.75 33.48
CA GLN A 395 -8.73 -3.02 33.24
C GLN A 395 -7.20 -2.85 33.19
N LEU A 396 -6.69 -1.65 32.94
CA LEU A 396 -5.25 -1.38 32.97
C LEU A 396 -4.74 -1.04 34.38
N ALA A 397 -5.62 -0.73 35.30
CA ALA A 397 -5.29 -0.38 36.69
C ALA A 397 -5.25 -1.59 37.63
N ASP A 398 -5.79 -2.73 37.19
CA ASP A 398 -5.71 -4.05 37.85
C ASP A 398 -4.51 -4.84 37.29
#